data_6cdae77d049e955c308a3cf72e7756bf
#
_entry.id   6cdae77d049e955c308a3cf72e7756bf
#
_cell.length_a   1.000
_cell.length_b   1.000
_cell.length_c   1.000
_cell.angle_alpha   90.00
_cell.angle_beta   90.00
_cell.angle_gamma   90.00
#
_symmetry.space_group_name_H-M   'P 1'
#
loop_
_entity.id
_entity.type
_entity.pdbx_description
1 polymer ?
#
loop_
_entity_poly.entity_id
_entity_poly.type
_entity_poly.pdbx_seq_one_letter_code
_entity_poly.pdbx_strand_id
1 'polypeptide(L)'
;MKEIFAERFKSARLMKGFSLQDLANAIDGKLSRQALHRYEKAEVLPDGDTIVLLSKALDVNPDFFFRSTKVELGEIEHRKLSKMPQKTASIIKEKTREYLSRYLELEEILGLVDRFINPLEKFGIVTSYEQVNEAANELRKAWNMGNNAIFNVVELLEDKNIKVVELYVEEDFDGLQTYVNGNIPVIAYNARKANKLDRIRFTLLHELAHLLLIFGDITPKQKETLCYQFAGAVLLPEKTLKAELGEHRNKLSIKELGNIKKQYGISMQAIVMRARDCGIINEHYTKKFFFLINQMNWKVNEPTDYYGVETSNRFEQLLFRALIEGQISMSKAASLNNQTLADFRKEYQLAF
;
A
#
# COMPACT_ATOMS: atom_id res chain seq x y z
N MET A 1 16.56 24.74 -12.51
CA MET A 1 17.47 23.97 -11.65
C MET A 1 17.30 24.33 -10.17
N LYS A 2 17.35 25.61 -9.75
CA LYS A 2 17.15 26.00 -8.34
C LYS A 2 15.78 25.56 -7.78
N GLU A 3 14.71 25.71 -8.53
CA GLU A 3 13.35 25.33 -8.14
C GLU A 3 13.22 23.83 -7.96
N ILE A 4 13.77 23.03 -8.89
CA ILE A 4 13.78 21.55 -8.79
C ILE A 4 14.53 21.13 -7.53
N PHE A 5 15.73 21.69 -7.31
CA PHE A 5 16.50 21.40 -6.10
C PHE A 5 15.70 21.74 -4.84
N ALA A 6 15.10 22.91 -4.75
CA ALA A 6 14.34 23.37 -3.59
C ALA A 6 13.16 22.45 -3.26
N GLU A 7 12.39 22.06 -4.28
CA GLU A 7 11.27 21.11 -4.14
C GLU A 7 11.77 19.76 -3.65
N ARG A 8 12.80 19.20 -4.30
CA ARG A 8 13.34 17.87 -3.96
C ARG A 8 14.03 17.86 -2.60
N PHE A 9 14.73 18.92 -2.24
CA PHE A 9 15.33 19.07 -0.91
C PHE A 9 14.26 19.08 0.19
N LYS A 10 13.20 19.85 0.00
CA LYS A 10 12.04 19.84 0.91
C LYS A 10 11.41 18.45 1.01
N SER A 11 11.22 17.78 -0.12
CA SER A 11 10.67 16.43 -0.18
C SER A 11 11.54 15.44 0.61
N ALA A 12 12.85 15.40 0.41
CA ALA A 12 13.78 14.54 1.13
C ALA A 12 13.72 14.78 2.66
N ARG A 13 13.72 16.06 3.08
CA ARG A 13 13.59 16.42 4.50
C ARG A 13 12.26 15.94 5.11
N LEU A 14 11.17 16.12 4.39
CA LEU A 14 9.85 15.66 4.85
C LEU A 14 9.77 14.13 4.90
N MET A 15 10.36 13.39 3.95
CA MET A 15 10.44 11.92 3.99
C MET A 15 11.16 11.40 5.24
N LYS A 16 12.20 12.13 5.72
CA LYS A 16 12.89 11.83 6.98
C LYS A 16 12.11 12.30 8.22
N GLY A 17 11.06 13.08 8.03
CA GLY A 17 10.30 13.69 9.13
C GLY A 17 11.09 14.77 9.88
N PHE A 18 12.06 15.41 9.25
CA PHE A 18 12.86 16.45 9.86
C PHE A 18 12.21 17.82 9.71
N SER A 19 12.23 18.62 10.79
CA SER A 19 12.15 20.07 10.68
C SER A 19 13.47 20.63 10.13
N LEU A 20 13.48 21.90 9.72
CA LEU A 20 14.74 22.55 9.32
C LEU A 20 15.77 22.60 10.48
N GLN A 21 15.29 22.67 11.72
CA GLN A 21 16.15 22.63 12.90
C GLN A 21 16.71 21.23 13.14
N ASP A 22 15.87 20.18 13.00
CA ASP A 22 16.34 18.79 13.12
C ASP A 22 17.43 18.49 12.09
N LEU A 23 17.27 18.96 10.85
CA LEU A 23 18.28 18.79 9.81
C LEU A 23 19.56 19.56 10.14
N ALA A 24 19.47 20.82 10.61
CA ALA A 24 20.64 21.57 11.03
C ALA A 24 21.41 20.86 12.16
N ASN A 25 20.71 20.26 13.11
CA ASN A 25 21.31 19.47 14.16
C ASN A 25 21.94 18.16 13.64
N ALA A 26 21.27 17.48 12.70
CA ALA A 26 21.76 16.22 12.10
C ALA A 26 23.04 16.39 11.26
N ILE A 27 23.37 17.62 10.85
CA ILE A 27 24.62 17.95 10.13
C ILE A 27 25.61 18.70 11.02
N ASP A 28 25.51 18.54 12.35
CA ASP A 28 26.39 19.13 13.36
C ASP A 28 26.52 20.67 13.26
N GLY A 29 25.43 21.34 12.87
CA GLY A 29 25.38 22.79 12.75
C GLY A 29 26.21 23.37 11.62
N LYS A 30 26.73 22.56 10.68
CA LYS A 30 27.50 23.02 9.52
C LYS A 30 26.75 24.02 8.64
N LEU A 31 25.42 23.93 8.65
CA LEU A 31 24.50 24.87 8.02
C LEU A 31 23.47 25.35 9.04
N SER A 32 23.23 26.66 9.07
CA SER A 32 22.17 27.21 9.90
C SER A 32 20.78 26.88 9.36
N ARG A 33 19.76 26.86 10.24
CA ARG A 33 18.35 26.75 9.84
C ARG A 33 17.97 27.78 8.77
N GLN A 34 18.54 29.00 8.84
CA GLN A 34 18.27 30.06 7.86
C GLN A 34 18.86 29.74 6.49
N ALA A 35 20.08 29.18 6.43
CA ALA A 35 20.69 28.73 5.17
C ALA A 35 19.87 27.62 4.51
N LEU A 36 19.42 26.60 5.29
CA LEU A 36 18.55 25.53 4.82
C LEU A 36 17.20 26.07 4.31
N HIS A 37 16.63 27.07 4.99
CA HIS A 37 15.39 27.72 4.54
C HIS A 37 15.55 28.39 3.18
N ARG A 38 16.67 29.09 2.96
CA ARG A 38 16.98 29.76 1.66
C ARG A 38 17.09 28.72 0.52
N TYR A 39 17.63 27.54 0.80
CA TYR A 39 17.63 26.43 -0.17
C TYR A 39 16.20 25.97 -0.52
N GLU A 40 15.31 25.80 0.46
CA GLU A 40 13.91 25.44 0.21
C GLU A 40 13.11 26.53 -0.52
N LYS A 41 13.54 27.78 -0.44
CA LYS A 41 12.91 28.92 -1.15
C LYS A 41 13.50 29.16 -2.54
N ALA A 42 14.40 28.29 -3.02
CA ALA A 42 15.11 28.45 -4.29
C ALA A 42 15.91 29.75 -4.41
N GLU A 43 16.24 30.43 -3.28
CA GLU A 43 17.01 31.67 -3.29
C GLU A 43 18.45 31.39 -3.69
N VAL A 44 19.04 30.33 -3.17
CA VAL A 44 20.41 29.90 -3.39
C VAL A 44 20.49 28.45 -3.75
N LEU A 45 21.40 28.05 -4.64
CA LEU A 45 21.75 26.64 -4.89
C LEU A 45 23.01 26.33 -4.06
N PRO A 46 23.04 25.21 -3.30
CA PRO A 46 24.22 24.77 -2.59
C PRO A 46 25.35 24.34 -3.55
N ASP A 47 26.56 24.36 -3.05
CA ASP A 47 27.72 23.78 -3.75
C ASP A 47 27.74 22.24 -3.66
N GLY A 48 28.66 21.62 -4.37
CA GLY A 48 28.79 20.18 -4.46
C GLY A 48 29.00 19.50 -3.10
N ASP A 49 29.83 20.07 -2.25
CA ASP A 49 30.13 19.50 -0.91
C ASP A 49 28.92 19.59 -0.01
N THR A 50 28.17 20.66 -0.07
CA THR A 50 26.90 20.83 0.63
C THR A 50 25.85 19.84 0.14
N ILE A 51 25.76 19.59 -1.18
CA ILE A 51 24.83 18.59 -1.74
C ILE A 51 25.18 17.20 -1.20
N VAL A 52 26.46 16.83 -1.16
CA VAL A 52 26.90 15.54 -0.59
C VAL A 52 26.60 15.46 0.92
N LEU A 53 26.80 16.52 1.66
CA LEU A 53 26.48 16.59 3.09
C LEU A 53 24.97 16.37 3.31
N LEU A 54 24.11 17.07 2.57
CA LEU A 54 22.67 16.98 2.66
C LEU A 54 22.15 15.59 2.22
N SER A 55 22.74 15.02 1.16
CA SER A 55 22.36 13.70 0.68
C SER A 55 22.58 12.60 1.75
N LYS A 56 23.72 12.66 2.45
CA LYS A 56 24.03 11.74 3.55
C LYS A 56 23.08 11.91 4.74
N ALA A 57 22.82 13.15 5.14
CA ALA A 57 21.93 13.43 6.28
C ALA A 57 20.47 13.03 6.00
N LEU A 58 20.04 13.14 4.76
CA LEU A 58 18.67 12.83 4.32
C LEU A 58 18.51 11.41 3.75
N ASP A 59 19.62 10.66 3.63
CA ASP A 59 19.65 9.30 3.14
C ASP A 59 19.06 9.17 1.73
N VAL A 60 19.54 10.04 0.83
CA VAL A 60 19.19 10.05 -0.58
C VAL A 60 20.46 10.20 -1.42
N ASN A 61 20.44 9.74 -2.67
CA ASN A 61 21.55 9.96 -3.57
C ASN A 61 21.62 11.45 -4.00
N PRO A 62 22.80 12.01 -4.31
CA PRO A 62 22.92 13.41 -4.74
C PRO A 62 22.09 13.77 -5.98
N ASP A 63 21.89 12.83 -6.92
CA ASP A 63 21.08 13.01 -8.12
C ASP A 63 19.58 13.13 -7.82
N PHE A 64 19.13 12.63 -6.67
CA PHE A 64 17.76 12.81 -6.18
C PHE A 64 17.31 14.28 -6.23
N PHE A 65 18.19 15.21 -5.85
CA PHE A 65 17.87 16.63 -5.77
C PHE A 65 17.64 17.29 -7.14
N PHE A 66 18.02 16.64 -8.22
CA PHE A 66 17.94 17.20 -9.58
C PHE A 66 16.93 16.49 -10.47
N ARG A 67 16.29 15.42 -9.97
CA ARG A 67 15.25 14.70 -10.69
C ARG A 67 13.92 15.43 -10.56
N SER A 68 13.37 15.89 -11.68
CA SER A 68 12.02 16.44 -11.70
C SER A 68 10.99 15.36 -11.37
N THR A 69 9.92 15.71 -10.67
CA THR A 69 8.77 14.84 -10.46
C THR A 69 7.53 15.47 -11.07
N LYS A 70 6.77 14.68 -11.84
CA LYS A 70 5.49 15.09 -12.43
C LYS A 70 4.30 14.49 -11.67
N VAL A 71 4.56 13.91 -10.49
CA VAL A 71 3.56 13.17 -9.73
C VAL A 71 2.78 14.10 -8.81
N GLU A 72 1.51 14.24 -9.08
CA GLU A 72 0.55 14.93 -8.22
C GLU A 72 -0.33 13.90 -7.52
N LEU A 73 -0.23 13.83 -6.19
CA LEU A 73 -1.12 13.02 -5.39
C LEU A 73 -2.45 13.75 -5.23
N GLY A 74 -3.53 13.08 -5.61
CA GLY A 74 -4.89 13.55 -5.36
C GLY A 74 -5.21 13.64 -3.86
N GLU A 75 -6.44 14.00 -3.56
CA GLU A 75 -6.90 14.01 -2.17
C GLU A 75 -6.80 12.59 -1.59
N ILE A 76 -5.96 12.45 -0.57
CA ILE A 76 -5.96 11.27 0.28
C ILE A 76 -7.16 11.43 1.21
N GLU A 77 -7.94 10.39 1.42
CA GLU A 77 -9.18 10.48 2.23
C GLU A 77 -8.92 11.28 3.51
N HIS A 78 -9.42 12.52 3.53
CA HIS A 78 -9.14 13.54 4.56
C HIS A 78 -9.30 13.01 5.99
N ARG A 79 -10.18 12.04 6.17
CA ARG A 79 -10.51 11.48 7.48
C ARG A 79 -9.42 10.59 8.06
N LYS A 80 -8.65 9.89 7.24
CA LYS A 80 -7.53 9.04 7.70
C LYS A 80 -6.33 9.91 8.05
N LEU A 81 -6.00 10.90 7.20
CA LEU A 81 -4.89 11.81 7.45
C LEU A 81 -5.18 12.90 8.50
N SER A 82 -6.42 13.37 8.63
CA SER A 82 -6.77 14.40 9.62
C SER A 82 -6.67 13.93 11.07
N LYS A 83 -6.69 12.62 11.29
CA LYS A 83 -6.46 12.00 12.61
C LYS A 83 -4.99 11.76 12.93
N MET A 84 -4.11 11.91 11.93
CA MET A 84 -2.67 11.70 12.09
C MET A 84 -1.96 13.03 12.40
N PRO A 85 -0.83 12.99 13.13
CA PRO A 85 0.05 14.15 13.23
C PRO A 85 0.46 14.62 11.83
N GLN A 86 0.47 15.94 11.62
CA GLN A 86 0.82 16.53 10.31
C GLN A 86 2.19 16.07 9.79
N LYS A 87 3.12 15.82 10.69
CA LYS A 87 4.45 15.28 10.39
C LYS A 87 4.33 13.91 9.70
N THR A 88 3.57 13.00 10.28
CA THR A 88 3.35 11.64 9.75
C THR A 88 2.66 11.66 8.39
N ALA A 89 1.60 12.48 8.26
CA ALA A 89 0.91 12.65 6.98
C ALA A 89 1.86 13.14 5.88
N SER A 90 2.79 14.06 6.21
CA SER A 90 3.80 14.54 5.27
C SER A 90 4.80 13.45 4.88
N ILE A 91 5.26 12.63 5.83
CA ILE A 91 6.17 11.51 5.56
C ILE A 91 5.52 10.52 4.58
N ILE A 92 4.29 10.10 4.87
CA ILE A 92 3.53 9.16 4.04
C ILE A 92 3.37 9.73 2.64
N LYS A 93 2.92 10.97 2.53
CA LYS A 93 2.69 11.64 1.25
C LYS A 93 3.97 11.71 0.41
N GLU A 94 5.07 12.16 0.99
CA GLU A 94 6.32 12.34 0.23
C GLU A 94 6.99 11.00 -0.13
N LYS A 95 6.95 9.99 0.75
CA LYS A 95 7.44 8.64 0.42
C LYS A 95 6.62 7.99 -0.71
N THR A 96 5.29 8.12 -0.65
CA THR A 96 4.39 7.62 -1.70
C THR A 96 4.67 8.33 -3.03
N ARG A 97 4.79 9.68 -3.03
CA ARG A 97 5.11 10.46 -4.21
C ARG A 97 6.44 10.06 -4.83
N GLU A 98 7.47 9.87 -4.00
CA GLU A 98 8.80 9.48 -4.46
C GLU A 98 8.81 8.12 -5.13
N TYR A 99 8.21 7.11 -4.51
CA TYR A 99 8.10 5.78 -5.11
C TYR A 99 7.38 5.83 -6.45
N LEU A 100 6.22 6.48 -6.49
CA LEU A 100 5.40 6.60 -7.71
C LEU A 100 6.09 7.41 -8.80
N SER A 101 6.86 8.43 -8.45
CA SER A 101 7.65 9.22 -9.42
C SER A 101 8.64 8.34 -10.18
N ARG A 102 9.30 7.41 -9.52
CA ARG A 102 10.23 6.46 -10.15
C ARG A 102 9.50 5.41 -10.97
N TYR A 103 8.40 4.89 -10.44
CA TYR A 103 7.61 3.86 -11.09
C TYR A 103 6.97 4.37 -12.40
N LEU A 104 6.30 5.52 -12.34
CA LEU A 104 5.64 6.10 -13.50
C LEU A 104 6.63 6.63 -14.55
N GLU A 105 7.79 7.13 -14.13
CA GLU A 105 8.87 7.48 -15.06
C GLU A 105 9.34 6.25 -15.84
N LEU A 106 9.47 5.11 -15.19
CA LEU A 106 9.86 3.86 -15.81
C LEU A 106 8.80 3.34 -16.79
N GLU A 107 7.53 3.42 -16.43
CA GLU A 107 6.42 3.08 -17.33
C GLU A 107 6.35 4.02 -18.56
N GLU A 108 6.58 5.33 -18.36
CA GLU A 108 6.67 6.32 -19.44
C GLU A 108 7.80 5.98 -20.43
N ILE A 109 8.99 5.65 -19.90
CA ILE A 109 10.16 5.25 -20.72
C ILE A 109 9.86 4.00 -21.55
N LEU A 110 9.16 3.02 -20.98
CA LEU A 110 8.79 1.77 -21.65
C LEU A 110 7.54 1.90 -22.54
N GLY A 111 6.89 3.07 -22.59
CA GLY A 111 5.67 3.29 -23.35
C GLY A 111 4.46 2.52 -22.84
N LEU A 112 4.45 2.16 -21.55
CA LEU A 112 3.35 1.43 -20.89
C LEU A 112 2.28 2.44 -20.45
N VAL A 113 1.19 2.56 -21.20
CA VAL A 113 0.12 3.55 -20.97
C VAL A 113 -1.21 2.85 -20.68
N ASP A 114 -1.17 1.79 -19.90
CA ASP A 114 -2.40 1.09 -19.53
C ASP A 114 -3.21 1.91 -18.52
N ARG A 115 -4.52 2.00 -18.75
CA ARG A 115 -5.44 2.72 -17.87
C ARG A 115 -6.17 1.75 -16.96
N PHE A 116 -6.33 2.15 -15.73
CA PHE A 116 -7.24 1.47 -14.82
C PHE A 116 -8.69 1.66 -15.27
N ILE A 117 -9.45 0.56 -15.28
CA ILE A 117 -10.88 0.55 -15.53
C ILE A 117 -11.55 -0.05 -14.29
N ASN A 118 -12.41 0.71 -13.62
CA ASN A 118 -13.15 0.19 -12.49
C ASN A 118 -14.16 -0.88 -12.96
N PRO A 119 -13.98 -2.15 -12.60
CA PRO A 119 -14.88 -3.22 -13.03
C PRO A 119 -16.28 -3.12 -12.41
N LEU A 120 -16.43 -2.33 -11.35
CA LEU A 120 -17.69 -2.13 -10.63
C LEU A 120 -18.33 -0.75 -10.92
N GLU A 121 -17.85 0.00 -11.90
CA GLU A 121 -18.38 1.34 -12.23
C GLU A 121 -19.91 1.32 -12.48
N LYS A 122 -20.42 0.25 -13.08
CA LYS A 122 -21.83 0.08 -13.39
C LYS A 122 -22.62 -0.70 -12.33
N PHE A 123 -21.98 -1.11 -11.25
CA PHE A 123 -22.63 -1.93 -10.22
C PHE A 123 -23.72 -1.17 -9.44
N GLY A 124 -23.56 0.14 -9.31
CA GLY A 124 -24.50 1.01 -8.60
C GLY A 124 -24.12 1.27 -7.14
N ILE A 125 -25.11 1.77 -6.38
CA ILE A 125 -24.91 2.22 -5.00
C ILE A 125 -24.98 1.04 -4.01
N VAL A 126 -24.04 1.01 -3.07
CA VAL A 126 -23.92 -0.03 -2.03
C VAL A 126 -24.26 0.54 -0.66
N THR A 127 -25.22 -0.11 0.03
CA THR A 127 -25.69 0.27 1.37
C THR A 127 -25.84 -0.93 2.31
N SER A 128 -25.78 -2.17 1.79
CA SER A 128 -26.00 -3.39 2.57
C SER A 128 -24.91 -4.44 2.35
N TYR A 129 -24.88 -5.44 3.25
CA TYR A 129 -23.99 -6.58 3.15
C TYR A 129 -24.24 -7.41 1.88
N GLU A 130 -25.51 -7.64 1.52
CA GLU A 130 -25.89 -8.42 0.35
C GLU A 130 -25.31 -7.81 -0.92
N GLN A 131 -25.45 -6.47 -1.07
CA GLN A 131 -24.87 -5.75 -2.20
C GLN A 131 -23.34 -5.81 -2.21
N VAL A 132 -22.68 -5.74 -1.04
CA VAL A 132 -21.24 -5.93 -0.92
C VAL A 132 -20.81 -7.32 -1.39
N ASN A 133 -21.54 -8.35 -0.99
CA ASN A 133 -21.25 -9.73 -1.37
C ASN A 133 -21.43 -9.95 -2.89
N GLU A 134 -22.46 -9.35 -3.48
CA GLU A 134 -22.68 -9.33 -4.93
C GLU A 134 -21.56 -8.59 -5.65
N ALA A 135 -21.17 -7.39 -5.17
CA ALA A 135 -20.06 -6.61 -5.74
C ALA A 135 -18.75 -7.40 -5.71
N ALA A 136 -18.45 -8.11 -4.62
CA ALA A 136 -17.26 -8.95 -4.53
C ALA A 136 -17.30 -10.12 -5.54
N ASN A 137 -18.46 -10.72 -5.77
CA ASN A 137 -18.65 -11.77 -6.78
C ASN A 137 -18.47 -11.21 -8.21
N GLU A 138 -19.03 -10.04 -8.51
CA GLU A 138 -18.85 -9.38 -9.82
C GLU A 138 -17.39 -8.98 -10.03
N LEU A 139 -16.69 -8.47 -9.01
CA LEU A 139 -15.26 -8.22 -9.09
C LEU A 139 -14.48 -9.49 -9.44
N ARG A 140 -14.74 -10.58 -8.71
CA ARG A 140 -14.04 -11.85 -8.96
C ARG A 140 -14.30 -12.38 -10.36
N LYS A 141 -15.50 -12.21 -10.88
CA LYS A 141 -15.87 -12.56 -12.26
C LYS A 141 -15.16 -11.67 -13.28
N ALA A 142 -15.22 -10.35 -13.10
CA ALA A 142 -14.59 -9.38 -14.02
C ALA A 142 -13.06 -9.56 -14.10
N TRP A 143 -12.43 -9.98 -13.01
CA TRP A 143 -10.99 -10.22 -12.96
C TRP A 143 -10.60 -11.70 -13.19
N ASN A 144 -11.57 -12.56 -13.54
CA ASN A 144 -11.37 -13.99 -13.80
C ASN A 144 -10.71 -14.77 -12.65
N MET A 145 -11.01 -14.39 -11.41
CA MET A 145 -10.42 -15.03 -10.21
C MET A 145 -11.07 -16.38 -9.85
N GLY A 146 -12.25 -16.67 -10.37
CA GLY A 146 -13.02 -17.85 -9.98
C GLY A 146 -13.33 -17.88 -8.48
N ASN A 147 -13.44 -19.08 -7.88
CA ASN A 147 -13.71 -19.26 -6.44
C ASN A 147 -12.47 -19.69 -5.63
N ASN A 148 -11.31 -19.81 -6.27
CA ASN A 148 -10.08 -20.27 -5.64
C ASN A 148 -9.45 -19.20 -4.75
N ALA A 149 -8.50 -19.59 -3.90
CA ALA A 149 -7.67 -18.67 -3.15
C ALA A 149 -6.87 -17.75 -4.10
N ILE A 150 -6.74 -16.50 -3.74
CA ILE A 150 -5.89 -15.53 -4.46
C ILE A 150 -4.45 -15.83 -4.04
N PHE A 151 -3.56 -16.05 -4.98
CA PHE A 151 -2.17 -16.38 -4.69
C PHE A 151 -1.43 -15.17 -4.08
N ASN A 152 -1.50 -14.02 -4.74
CA ASN A 152 -0.79 -12.79 -4.36
C ASN A 152 -1.71 -11.59 -4.64
N VAL A 153 -2.11 -10.86 -3.60
CA VAL A 153 -3.03 -9.71 -3.74
C VAL A 153 -2.28 -8.49 -4.28
N VAL A 154 -1.02 -8.29 -3.87
CA VAL A 154 -0.20 -7.17 -4.37
C VAL A 154 -0.03 -7.28 -5.89
N GLU A 155 0.39 -8.43 -6.38
CA GLU A 155 0.57 -8.70 -7.81
C GLU A 155 -0.75 -8.57 -8.57
N LEU A 156 -1.85 -9.15 -8.04
CA LEU A 156 -3.18 -9.01 -8.62
C LEU A 156 -3.57 -7.54 -8.83
N LEU A 157 -3.34 -6.68 -7.83
CA LEU A 157 -3.68 -5.25 -7.93
C LEU A 157 -2.82 -4.54 -8.98
N GLU A 158 -1.52 -4.81 -9.02
CA GLU A 158 -0.61 -4.21 -10.00
C GLU A 158 -0.91 -4.67 -11.44
N ASP A 159 -1.31 -5.94 -11.63
CA ASP A 159 -1.79 -6.45 -12.92
C ASP A 159 -3.07 -5.76 -13.40
N LYS A 160 -3.82 -5.16 -12.49
CA LYS A 160 -5.01 -4.36 -12.80
C LYS A 160 -4.71 -2.85 -12.84
N ASN A 161 -3.44 -2.46 -12.96
CA ASN A 161 -2.97 -1.07 -13.00
C ASN A 161 -3.33 -0.25 -11.75
N ILE A 162 -3.44 -0.90 -10.59
CA ILE A 162 -3.51 -0.25 -9.28
C ILE A 162 -2.12 -0.28 -8.68
N LYS A 163 -1.52 0.87 -8.42
CA LYS A 163 -0.17 0.94 -7.84
C LYS A 163 -0.22 0.60 -6.36
N VAL A 164 0.64 -0.30 -5.93
CA VAL A 164 0.75 -0.69 -4.52
C VAL A 164 2.06 -0.12 -3.95
N VAL A 165 1.94 0.62 -2.85
CA VAL A 165 3.10 1.27 -2.20
C VAL A 165 3.27 0.73 -0.79
N GLU A 166 4.40 0.07 -0.58
CA GLU A 166 4.80 -0.39 0.73
C GLU A 166 5.48 0.74 1.50
N LEU A 167 5.00 1.02 2.72
CA LEU A 167 5.52 2.07 3.59
C LEU A 167 5.95 1.48 4.94
N TYR A 168 7.06 1.97 5.46
CA TYR A 168 7.52 1.70 6.81
C TYR A 168 7.42 2.96 7.65
N VAL A 169 6.35 3.06 8.44
CA VAL A 169 6.11 4.19 9.36
C VAL A 169 5.77 3.69 10.76
N GLU A 170 6.13 4.47 11.79
CA GLU A 170 5.98 4.05 13.20
C GLU A 170 4.56 4.20 13.71
N GLU A 171 3.78 5.07 13.11
CA GLU A 171 2.46 5.49 13.56
C GLU A 171 1.37 4.47 13.26
N ASP A 172 0.25 4.61 13.97
CA ASP A 172 -0.93 3.75 13.86
C ASP A 172 -1.71 4.01 12.55
N PHE A 173 -1.18 3.49 11.46
CA PHE A 173 -1.69 3.60 10.12
C PHE A 173 -1.70 2.20 9.49
N ASP A 174 -2.83 1.75 8.96
CA ASP A 174 -2.94 0.45 8.28
C ASP A 174 -2.73 0.59 6.77
N GLY A 175 -3.53 1.40 6.11
CA GLY A 175 -3.51 1.65 4.69
C GLY A 175 -4.27 2.91 4.30
N LEU A 176 -4.05 3.37 3.09
CA LEU A 176 -4.78 4.45 2.44
C LEU A 176 -4.91 4.19 0.95
N GLN A 177 -5.87 4.83 0.34
CA GLN A 177 -6.05 4.88 -1.09
C GLN A 177 -6.06 6.33 -1.58
N THR A 178 -5.63 6.53 -2.80
CA THR A 178 -5.69 7.83 -3.50
C THR A 178 -5.59 7.63 -5.01
N TYR A 179 -5.67 8.70 -5.75
CA TYR A 179 -5.33 8.73 -7.17
C TYR A 179 -4.09 9.58 -7.41
N VAL A 180 -3.27 9.17 -8.37
CA VAL A 180 -2.15 9.95 -8.86
C VAL A 180 -2.49 10.49 -10.25
N ASN A 181 -2.12 11.76 -10.50
CA ASN A 181 -2.40 12.46 -11.75
C ASN A 181 -3.88 12.38 -12.16
N GLY A 182 -4.77 12.28 -11.18
CA GLY A 182 -6.23 12.26 -11.32
C GLY A 182 -6.84 10.93 -11.78
N ASN A 183 -6.08 9.96 -12.27
CA ASN A 183 -6.62 8.76 -12.90
C ASN A 183 -5.93 7.44 -12.59
N ILE A 184 -4.77 7.44 -11.94
CA ILE A 184 -4.03 6.23 -11.57
C ILE A 184 -4.34 5.89 -10.12
N PRO A 185 -5.07 4.80 -9.82
CA PRO A 185 -5.36 4.42 -8.45
C PRO A 185 -4.11 3.90 -7.74
N VAL A 186 -4.00 4.27 -6.48
CA VAL A 186 -2.88 3.89 -5.60
C VAL A 186 -3.43 3.39 -4.28
N ILE A 187 -2.89 2.29 -3.80
CA ILE A 187 -3.09 1.80 -2.45
C ILE A 187 -1.73 1.77 -1.75
N ALA A 188 -1.60 2.47 -0.63
CA ALA A 188 -0.42 2.39 0.21
C ALA A 188 -0.74 1.68 1.53
N TYR A 189 0.16 0.83 2.03
CA TYR A 189 0.00 0.13 3.29
C TYR A 189 1.25 0.23 4.16
N ASN A 190 1.05 0.11 5.48
CA ASN A 190 2.13 0.16 6.45
C ASN A 190 2.64 -1.25 6.77
N ALA A 191 3.74 -1.66 6.16
CA ALA A 191 4.35 -2.98 6.35
C ALA A 191 4.88 -3.20 7.78
N ARG A 192 5.23 -2.13 8.52
CA ARG A 192 5.66 -2.25 9.92
C ARG A 192 4.51 -2.69 10.83
N LYS A 193 3.30 -2.20 10.57
CA LYS A 193 2.09 -2.59 11.32
C LYS A 193 1.50 -3.89 10.79
N ALA A 194 1.46 -4.06 9.49
CA ALA A 194 1.00 -5.27 8.82
C ALA A 194 2.15 -6.30 8.75
N ASN A 195 2.65 -6.73 9.90
CA ASN A 195 3.73 -7.70 10.01
C ASN A 195 3.30 -9.15 9.69
N LYS A 196 2.04 -9.34 9.30
CA LYS A 196 1.46 -10.63 8.88
C LYS A 196 0.86 -10.52 7.50
N LEU A 197 1.14 -11.50 6.64
CA LEU A 197 0.69 -11.49 5.25
C LEU A 197 -0.83 -11.48 5.10
N ASP A 198 -1.56 -12.20 5.94
CA ASP A 198 -3.02 -12.18 5.96
C ASP A 198 -3.60 -10.79 6.28
N ARG A 199 -2.90 -9.99 7.09
CA ARG A 199 -3.28 -8.61 7.37
C ARG A 199 -3.01 -7.68 6.19
N ILE A 200 -1.86 -7.84 5.50
CA ILE A 200 -1.55 -7.08 4.27
C ILE A 200 -2.67 -7.28 3.25
N ARG A 201 -2.98 -8.54 2.93
CA ARG A 201 -4.05 -8.92 1.99
C ARG A 201 -5.37 -8.24 2.31
N PHE A 202 -5.77 -8.36 3.58
CA PHE A 202 -7.03 -7.82 4.05
C PHE A 202 -7.08 -6.28 3.97
N THR A 203 -5.97 -5.62 4.36
CA THR A 203 -5.84 -4.15 4.24
C THR A 203 -5.91 -3.69 2.79
N LEU A 204 -5.18 -4.33 1.88
CA LEU A 204 -5.20 -3.98 0.46
C LEU A 204 -6.60 -4.08 -0.15
N LEU A 205 -7.34 -5.15 0.16
CA LEU A 205 -8.71 -5.33 -0.34
C LEU A 205 -9.73 -4.43 0.35
N HIS A 206 -9.47 -4.04 1.60
CA HIS A 206 -10.26 -3.00 2.27
C HIS A 206 -10.09 -1.63 1.58
N GLU A 207 -8.86 -1.24 1.27
CA GLU A 207 -8.61 0.01 0.52
C GLU A 207 -9.14 -0.09 -0.92
N LEU A 208 -9.09 -1.28 -1.53
CA LEU A 208 -9.72 -1.53 -2.83
C LEU A 208 -11.23 -1.28 -2.80
N ALA A 209 -11.93 -1.65 -1.71
CA ALA A 209 -13.36 -1.36 -1.57
C ALA A 209 -13.64 0.14 -1.64
N HIS A 210 -12.80 0.97 -1.00
CA HIS A 210 -12.92 2.43 -1.07
C HIS A 210 -12.69 2.99 -2.48
N LEU A 211 -11.86 2.34 -3.30
CA LEU A 211 -11.59 2.75 -4.69
C LEU A 211 -12.72 2.34 -5.65
N LEU A 212 -13.33 1.17 -5.43
CA LEU A 212 -14.24 0.57 -6.40
C LEU A 212 -15.72 0.85 -6.13
N LEU A 213 -16.13 0.94 -4.85
CA LEU A 213 -17.53 0.99 -4.45
C LEU A 213 -18.06 2.41 -4.31
N ILE A 214 -19.26 2.62 -4.81
CA ILE A 214 -20.03 3.86 -4.61
C ILE A 214 -20.98 3.59 -3.44
N PHE A 215 -20.77 4.29 -2.32
CA PHE A 215 -21.60 4.16 -1.15
C PHE A 215 -22.77 5.15 -1.16
N GLY A 216 -23.96 4.70 -0.71
CA GLY A 216 -25.11 5.56 -0.53
C GLY A 216 -25.05 6.42 0.74
N ASP A 217 -26.19 6.93 1.15
CA ASP A 217 -26.33 7.71 2.39
C ASP A 217 -26.25 6.79 3.62
N ILE A 218 -25.03 6.48 4.03
CA ILE A 218 -24.71 5.64 5.18
C ILE A 218 -23.71 6.33 6.10
N THR A 219 -23.70 5.95 7.36
CA THR A 219 -22.75 6.50 8.31
C THR A 219 -21.31 6.07 7.95
N PRO A 220 -20.31 6.88 8.29
CA PRO A 220 -18.92 6.50 8.09
C PRO A 220 -18.52 5.16 8.74
N LYS A 221 -19.13 4.81 9.87
CA LYS A 221 -18.91 3.50 10.52
C LYS A 221 -19.48 2.36 9.71
N GLN A 222 -20.66 2.54 9.10
CA GLN A 222 -21.25 1.56 8.20
C GLN A 222 -20.40 1.39 6.94
N LYS A 223 -19.91 2.48 6.33
CA LYS A 223 -19.00 2.44 5.19
C LYS A 223 -17.76 1.58 5.50
N GLU A 224 -17.09 1.84 6.62
CA GLU A 224 -15.94 1.03 7.05
C GLU A 224 -16.31 -0.46 7.22
N THR A 225 -17.47 -0.74 7.84
CA THR A 225 -17.94 -2.12 8.02
C THR A 225 -18.14 -2.81 6.67
N LEU A 226 -18.76 -2.14 5.70
CA LEU A 226 -18.97 -2.67 4.35
C LEU A 226 -17.64 -2.91 3.61
N CYS A 227 -16.63 -2.04 3.80
CA CYS A 227 -15.30 -2.25 3.23
C CYS A 227 -14.61 -3.50 3.83
N TYR A 228 -14.73 -3.73 5.15
CA TYR A 228 -14.25 -4.98 5.78
C TYR A 228 -14.98 -6.21 5.25
N GLN A 229 -16.28 -6.12 5.07
CA GLN A 229 -17.09 -7.21 4.52
C GLN A 229 -16.74 -7.52 3.07
N PHE A 230 -16.45 -6.48 2.25
CA PHE A 230 -15.97 -6.62 0.88
C PHE A 230 -14.62 -7.36 0.84
N ALA A 231 -13.65 -6.92 1.64
CA ALA A 231 -12.34 -7.57 1.71
C ALA A 231 -12.47 -9.07 2.06
N GLY A 232 -13.30 -9.39 3.06
CA GLY A 232 -13.61 -10.76 3.44
C GLY A 232 -14.29 -11.55 2.32
N ALA A 233 -15.24 -10.93 1.59
CA ALA A 233 -15.99 -11.57 0.49
C ALA A 233 -15.08 -11.82 -0.73
N VAL A 234 -14.16 -10.92 -1.02
CA VAL A 234 -13.17 -11.10 -2.09
C VAL A 234 -12.17 -12.20 -1.75
N LEU A 235 -11.65 -12.26 -0.51
CA LEU A 235 -10.71 -13.32 -0.09
C LEU A 235 -11.37 -14.69 -0.01
N LEU A 236 -12.59 -14.77 0.51
CA LEU A 236 -13.29 -16.02 0.78
C LEU A 236 -14.76 -15.91 0.34
N PRO A 237 -15.08 -16.22 -0.94
CA PRO A 237 -16.44 -16.17 -1.46
C PRO A 237 -17.41 -17.02 -0.65
N GLU A 238 -18.67 -16.59 -0.55
CA GLU A 238 -19.71 -17.28 0.23
C GLU A 238 -19.86 -18.74 -0.17
N LYS A 239 -19.91 -19.02 -1.48
CA LYS A 239 -19.99 -20.39 -2.02
C LYS A 239 -18.84 -21.25 -1.52
N THR A 240 -17.65 -20.72 -1.51
CA THR A 240 -16.45 -21.41 -1.03
C THR A 240 -16.52 -21.63 0.48
N LEU A 241 -16.87 -20.58 1.25
CA LEU A 241 -16.99 -20.70 2.70
C LEU A 241 -18.03 -21.74 3.13
N LYS A 242 -19.18 -21.80 2.44
CA LYS A 242 -20.21 -22.81 2.66
C LYS A 242 -19.75 -24.22 2.28
N ALA A 243 -18.94 -24.35 1.23
CA ALA A 243 -18.34 -25.64 0.88
C ALA A 243 -17.35 -26.14 1.95
N GLU A 244 -16.58 -25.24 2.57
CA GLU A 244 -15.61 -25.58 3.61
C GLU A 244 -16.26 -25.84 4.98
N LEU A 245 -17.28 -25.09 5.37
CA LEU A 245 -17.88 -25.13 6.70
C LEU A 245 -19.27 -25.82 6.78
N GLY A 246 -19.96 -25.96 5.63
CA GLY A 246 -21.38 -26.33 5.56
C GLY A 246 -22.29 -25.11 5.67
N GLU A 247 -23.59 -25.33 5.43
CA GLU A 247 -24.63 -24.29 5.40
C GLU A 247 -24.94 -23.69 6.79
N HIS A 248 -24.99 -24.57 7.83
CA HIS A 248 -25.31 -24.17 9.19
C HIS A 248 -24.47 -24.92 10.21
N ARG A 249 -23.86 -24.19 11.15
CA ARG A 249 -23.00 -24.74 12.20
C ARG A 249 -23.30 -24.11 13.56
N ASN A 250 -23.31 -24.90 14.60
CA ASN A 250 -23.42 -24.43 15.97
C ASN A 250 -22.05 -23.98 16.56
N LYS A 251 -20.97 -24.53 16.02
CA LYS A 251 -19.60 -24.25 16.44
C LYS A 251 -18.59 -24.61 15.35
N LEU A 252 -17.45 -23.95 15.34
CA LEU A 252 -16.31 -24.20 14.47
C LEU A 252 -15.10 -24.59 15.31
N SER A 253 -14.25 -25.47 14.82
CA SER A 253 -13.01 -25.78 15.50
C SER A 253 -11.89 -24.83 15.09
N ILE A 254 -10.97 -24.55 15.99
CA ILE A 254 -9.78 -23.75 15.70
C ILE A 254 -8.95 -24.38 14.57
N LYS A 255 -8.93 -25.70 14.47
CA LYS A 255 -8.21 -26.42 13.42
C LYS A 255 -8.84 -26.21 12.03
N GLU A 256 -10.19 -26.24 11.92
CA GLU A 256 -10.88 -25.92 10.66
C GLU A 256 -10.57 -24.48 10.23
N LEU A 257 -10.71 -23.52 11.15
CA LEU A 257 -10.38 -22.11 10.87
C LEU A 257 -8.92 -21.94 10.45
N GLY A 258 -7.99 -22.66 11.10
CA GLY A 258 -6.58 -22.65 10.75
C GLY A 258 -6.29 -23.19 9.36
N ASN A 259 -6.99 -24.24 8.92
CA ASN A 259 -6.83 -24.79 7.58
C ASN A 259 -7.34 -23.79 6.52
N ILE A 260 -8.51 -23.19 6.74
CA ILE A 260 -9.05 -22.15 5.84
C ILE A 260 -8.10 -20.95 5.79
N LYS A 261 -7.55 -20.51 6.94
CA LYS A 261 -6.55 -19.43 6.98
C LYS A 261 -5.32 -19.76 6.14
N LYS A 262 -4.77 -20.97 6.26
CA LYS A 262 -3.61 -21.40 5.47
C LYS A 262 -3.88 -21.43 3.97
N GLN A 263 -5.09 -21.78 3.57
CA GLN A 263 -5.46 -21.91 2.16
C GLN A 263 -5.81 -20.55 1.53
N TYR A 264 -6.58 -19.72 2.23
CA TYR A 264 -7.14 -18.49 1.65
C TYR A 264 -6.41 -17.20 2.10
N GLY A 265 -5.51 -17.30 3.06
CA GLY A 265 -4.78 -16.13 3.58
C GLY A 265 -5.70 -15.07 4.20
N ILE A 266 -6.67 -15.50 4.97
CA ILE A 266 -7.61 -14.66 5.72
C ILE A 266 -7.57 -15.04 7.19
N SER A 267 -7.59 -14.06 8.12
CA SER A 267 -7.50 -14.32 9.56
C SER A 267 -8.70 -15.14 10.07
N MET A 268 -8.48 -15.95 11.13
CA MET A 268 -9.56 -16.71 11.76
C MET A 268 -10.70 -15.80 12.23
N GLN A 269 -10.37 -14.63 12.74
CA GLN A 269 -11.35 -13.62 13.15
C GLN A 269 -12.22 -13.17 11.97
N ALA A 270 -11.59 -12.89 10.82
CA ALA A 270 -12.31 -12.51 9.60
C ALA A 270 -13.14 -13.66 9.02
N ILE A 271 -12.67 -14.93 9.10
CA ILE A 271 -13.45 -16.12 8.71
C ILE A 271 -14.72 -16.22 9.56
N VAL A 272 -14.60 -16.06 10.89
CA VAL A 272 -15.77 -16.14 11.81
C VAL A 272 -16.75 -15.00 11.55
N MET A 273 -16.27 -13.77 11.32
CA MET A 273 -17.15 -12.66 10.93
C MET A 273 -17.87 -12.97 9.62
N ARG A 274 -17.14 -13.47 8.63
CA ARG A 274 -17.70 -13.85 7.33
C ARG A 274 -18.73 -14.99 7.45
N ALA A 275 -18.45 -16.01 8.28
CA ALA A 275 -19.37 -17.11 8.54
C ALA A 275 -20.67 -16.64 9.22
N ARG A 276 -20.59 -15.64 10.11
CA ARG A 276 -21.77 -14.98 10.68
C ARG A 276 -22.57 -14.25 9.61
N ASP A 277 -21.89 -13.43 8.81
CA ASP A 277 -22.52 -12.60 7.78
C ASP A 277 -23.19 -13.46 6.70
N CYS A 278 -22.67 -14.67 6.41
CA CYS A 278 -23.28 -15.67 5.52
C CYS A 278 -24.34 -16.56 6.20
N GLY A 279 -24.69 -16.33 7.47
CA GLY A 279 -25.68 -17.11 8.20
C GLY A 279 -25.26 -18.54 8.57
N ILE A 280 -23.97 -18.89 8.42
CA ILE A 280 -23.46 -20.24 8.78
C ILE A 280 -23.44 -20.42 10.30
N ILE A 281 -23.08 -19.39 11.06
CA ILE A 281 -23.08 -19.35 12.52
C ILE A 281 -23.92 -18.20 13.04
N ASN A 282 -24.40 -18.32 14.26
CA ASN A 282 -25.19 -17.27 14.88
C ASN A 282 -24.33 -16.27 15.68
N GLU A 283 -24.95 -15.14 16.04
CA GLU A 283 -24.31 -14.05 16.79
C GLU A 283 -23.82 -14.50 18.19
N HIS A 284 -24.53 -15.43 18.84
CA HIS A 284 -24.13 -15.94 20.14
C HIS A 284 -22.80 -16.69 20.08
N TYR A 285 -22.61 -17.55 19.07
CA TYR A 285 -21.34 -18.23 18.86
C TYR A 285 -20.23 -17.24 18.52
N THR A 286 -20.51 -16.25 17.67
CA THR A 286 -19.55 -15.20 17.31
C THR A 286 -19.03 -14.48 18.55
N LYS A 287 -19.91 -14.06 19.46
CA LYS A 287 -19.50 -13.43 20.73
C LYS A 287 -18.64 -14.35 21.60
N LYS A 288 -18.99 -15.64 21.70
CA LYS A 288 -18.16 -16.62 22.44
C LYS A 288 -16.78 -16.79 21.82
N PHE A 289 -16.69 -16.82 20.50
CA PHE A 289 -15.42 -16.92 19.80
C PHE A 289 -14.52 -15.70 20.09
N PHE A 290 -15.05 -14.48 19.99
CA PHE A 290 -14.26 -13.28 20.29
C PHE A 290 -13.89 -13.18 21.76
N PHE A 291 -14.72 -13.70 22.68
CA PHE A 291 -14.33 -13.82 24.08
C PHE A 291 -13.12 -14.76 24.24
N LEU A 292 -13.14 -15.92 23.58
CA LEU A 292 -12.00 -16.85 23.57
C LEU A 292 -10.75 -16.21 22.96
N ILE A 293 -10.86 -15.49 21.84
CA ILE A 293 -9.75 -14.77 21.19
C ILE A 293 -9.08 -13.82 22.18
N ASN A 294 -9.87 -13.06 22.96
CA ASN A 294 -9.35 -12.13 23.98
C ASN A 294 -8.68 -12.88 25.14
N GLN A 295 -9.30 -13.94 25.63
CA GLN A 295 -8.77 -14.76 26.75
C GLN A 295 -7.43 -15.40 26.40
N MET A 296 -7.28 -15.86 25.15
CA MET A 296 -6.07 -16.53 24.67
C MET A 296 -5.01 -15.56 24.10
N ASN A 297 -5.25 -14.26 24.13
CA ASN A 297 -4.40 -13.23 23.51
C ASN A 297 -4.15 -13.45 21.99
N TRP A 298 -5.10 -14.03 21.29
CA TRP A 298 -5.02 -14.32 19.86
C TRP A 298 -5.45 -13.14 18.96
N LYS A 299 -5.75 -12.00 19.52
CA LYS A 299 -6.18 -10.82 18.76
C LYS A 299 -5.14 -10.39 17.70
N VAL A 300 -3.87 -10.53 18.00
CA VAL A 300 -2.76 -10.20 17.10
C VAL A 300 -2.04 -11.48 16.63
N ASN A 301 -1.86 -12.44 17.54
CA ASN A 301 -1.12 -13.67 17.26
C ASN A 301 -2.06 -14.87 17.32
N GLU A 302 -2.78 -15.13 16.24
CA GLU A 302 -3.62 -16.31 16.08
C GLU A 302 -2.76 -17.58 16.09
N PRO A 303 -3.31 -18.75 16.52
CA PRO A 303 -2.54 -20.00 16.69
C PRO A 303 -2.08 -20.62 15.37
N THR A 304 -2.40 -20.03 14.24
CA THR A 304 -2.00 -20.50 12.91
C THR A 304 -1.55 -19.30 12.09
N ASP A 305 -0.40 -19.40 11.45
CA ASP A 305 0.10 -18.39 10.51
C ASP A 305 -0.25 -18.76 9.06
N TYR A 306 -0.32 -17.76 8.21
CA TYR A 306 -0.41 -17.86 6.75
C TYR A 306 0.98 -17.67 6.15
N TYR A 307 1.37 -18.56 5.26
CA TYR A 307 2.68 -18.57 4.58
C TYR A 307 2.47 -18.43 3.06
N GLY A 308 2.07 -17.25 2.63
CA GLY A 308 1.91 -16.91 1.21
C GLY A 308 3.01 -15.96 0.74
N VAL A 309 2.74 -15.31 -0.38
CA VAL A 309 3.58 -14.26 -0.96
C VAL A 309 2.71 -13.04 -1.19
N GLU A 310 3.13 -11.88 -0.68
CA GLU A 310 2.44 -10.60 -0.86
C GLU A 310 3.46 -9.52 -1.23
N THR A 311 4.16 -9.75 -2.34
CA THR A 311 5.13 -8.84 -2.92
C THR A 311 4.95 -8.80 -4.42
N SER A 312 5.35 -7.71 -5.06
CA SER A 312 5.43 -7.60 -6.51
C SER A 312 6.85 -7.28 -6.93
N ASN A 313 7.33 -7.99 -7.93
CA ASN A 313 8.61 -7.72 -8.58
C ASN A 313 8.44 -6.87 -9.84
N ARG A 314 7.23 -6.33 -10.09
CA ARG A 314 6.92 -5.63 -11.34
C ARG A 314 7.84 -4.43 -11.59
N PHE A 315 8.08 -3.59 -10.58
CA PHE A 315 9.01 -2.45 -10.72
C PHE A 315 10.41 -2.91 -11.13
N GLU A 316 10.92 -3.93 -10.48
CA GLU A 316 12.25 -4.50 -10.76
C GLU A 316 12.31 -5.11 -12.16
N GLN A 317 11.31 -5.89 -12.57
CA GLN A 317 11.20 -6.44 -13.92
C GLN A 317 11.19 -5.35 -14.99
N LEU A 318 10.41 -4.28 -14.79
CA LEU A 318 10.38 -3.15 -15.71
C LEU A 318 11.74 -2.42 -15.75
N LEU A 319 12.41 -2.27 -14.61
CA LEU A 319 13.71 -1.63 -14.51
C LEU A 319 14.77 -2.41 -15.31
N PHE A 320 14.85 -3.71 -15.10
CA PHE A 320 15.79 -4.56 -15.84
C PHE A 320 15.43 -4.64 -17.32
N ARG A 321 14.15 -4.69 -17.67
CA ARG A 321 13.70 -4.63 -19.05
C ARG A 321 14.18 -3.34 -19.75
N ALA A 322 13.94 -2.17 -19.14
CA ALA A 322 14.37 -0.90 -19.69
C ALA A 322 15.90 -0.81 -19.85
N LEU A 323 16.65 -1.39 -18.91
CA LEU A 323 18.11 -1.44 -18.95
C LEU A 323 18.62 -2.36 -20.08
N ILE A 324 18.09 -3.57 -20.21
CA ILE A 324 18.51 -4.56 -21.21
C ILE A 324 18.13 -4.13 -22.61
N GLU A 325 16.94 -3.52 -22.79
CA GLU A 325 16.50 -2.94 -24.06
C GLU A 325 17.27 -1.63 -24.42
N GLY A 326 18.20 -1.16 -23.56
CA GLY A 326 19.00 0.04 -23.81
C GLY A 326 18.21 1.35 -23.72
N GLN A 327 16.99 1.32 -23.17
CA GLN A 327 16.14 2.50 -22.97
C GLN A 327 16.69 3.42 -21.88
N ILE A 328 17.40 2.87 -20.90
CA ILE A 328 18.05 3.61 -19.83
C ILE A 328 19.51 3.15 -19.65
N SER A 329 20.36 4.06 -19.16
CA SER A 329 21.73 3.71 -18.76
C SER A 329 21.76 3.00 -17.40
N MET A 330 22.86 2.29 -17.10
CA MET A 330 23.11 1.71 -15.77
C MET A 330 23.04 2.75 -14.64
N SER A 331 23.52 3.96 -14.87
CA SER A 331 23.45 5.07 -13.91
C SER A 331 22.00 5.51 -13.66
N LYS A 332 21.17 5.56 -14.72
CA LYS A 332 19.74 5.89 -14.60
C LYS A 332 18.98 4.77 -13.88
N ALA A 333 19.32 3.52 -14.16
CA ALA A 333 18.72 2.36 -13.47
C ALA A 333 19.03 2.40 -11.97
N ALA A 334 20.28 2.64 -11.59
CA ALA A 334 20.68 2.81 -10.19
C ALA A 334 19.91 3.95 -9.51
N SER A 335 19.78 5.10 -10.19
CA SER A 335 19.00 6.25 -9.69
C SER A 335 17.52 5.90 -9.48
N LEU A 336 16.87 5.23 -10.43
CA LEU A 336 15.50 4.78 -10.32
C LEU A 336 15.30 3.72 -9.21
N ASN A 337 16.31 2.89 -8.95
CA ASN A 337 16.29 1.91 -7.86
C ASN A 337 16.69 2.51 -6.49
N ASN A 338 16.97 3.80 -6.43
CA ASN A 338 17.43 4.50 -5.23
C ASN A 338 18.71 3.91 -4.62
N GLN A 339 19.60 3.41 -5.48
CA GLN A 339 20.88 2.80 -5.12
C GLN A 339 22.06 3.62 -5.67
N THR A 340 23.24 3.44 -5.07
CA THR A 340 24.47 3.93 -5.70
C THR A 340 24.79 3.11 -6.95
N LEU A 341 25.45 3.71 -7.93
CA LEU A 341 25.86 2.99 -9.14
C LEU A 341 26.75 1.78 -8.82
N ALA A 342 27.57 1.88 -7.75
CA ALA A 342 28.44 0.81 -7.33
C ALA A 342 27.67 -0.40 -6.76
N ASP A 343 26.66 -0.15 -5.93
CA ASP A 343 25.83 -1.20 -5.34
C ASP A 343 24.94 -1.85 -6.40
N PHE A 344 24.32 -1.03 -7.26
CA PHE A 344 23.51 -1.53 -8.38
C PHE A 344 24.32 -2.42 -9.35
N ARG A 345 25.58 -2.05 -9.64
CA ARG A 345 26.45 -2.88 -10.48
C ARG A 345 26.76 -4.23 -9.87
N LYS A 346 26.99 -4.29 -8.55
CA LYS A 346 27.23 -5.59 -7.86
C LYS A 346 26.00 -6.49 -7.96
N GLU A 347 24.82 -5.94 -7.72
CA GLU A 347 23.57 -6.68 -7.82
C GLU A 347 23.31 -7.17 -9.25
N TYR A 348 23.51 -6.30 -10.24
CA TYR A 348 23.38 -6.63 -11.66
C TYR A 348 24.34 -7.74 -12.10
N GLN A 349 25.61 -7.73 -11.65
CA GLN A 349 26.60 -8.76 -11.96
C GLN A 349 26.25 -10.12 -11.35
N LEU A 350 25.53 -10.15 -10.24
CA LEU A 350 25.06 -11.41 -9.63
C LEU A 350 23.84 -12.00 -10.34
N ALA A 351 23.14 -11.20 -11.14
CA ALA A 351 21.95 -11.61 -11.88
C ALA A 351 22.27 -12.20 -13.28
N PHE A 352 23.49 -12.02 -13.76
CA PHE A 352 24.00 -12.49 -15.04
C PHE A 352 25.38 -13.15 -14.89
#